data_469648fda724c68dcb1df450108f4a54
#
_entry.id   469648fda724c68dcb1df450108f4a54
#
_cell.length_a   1.000
_cell.length_b   1.000
_cell.length_c   1.000
_cell.angle_alpha   90.00
_cell.angle_beta   90.00
_cell.angle_gamma   90.00
#
_symmetry.space_group_name_H-M   'P 1'
#
loop_
_entity.id
_entity.type
_entity.pdbx_description
1 polymer ?
#
loop_
_entity_poly.entity_id
_entity_poly.type
_entity_poly.pdbx_seq_one_letter_code
_entity_poly.pdbx_strand_id
1 'polypeptide(L)'
;SDVCSSDLDEMRWQIEASRAEADVPVARAAEQRALQTLRQITRLSNPSDGWTPSQSWPQESLALVDPNQWPQRMVLWVNQRPDVIGAQERLDAARNALALAMAQKKSDITWGTSLDHYPGTSNRLLELRMQMPLQWNYSYQGEIARAQAQALQSQDLLEQTRAQANTELNGLYQDYVAARSKWQAHRDEIGPKARQVMEQAELAYQKGGLSLTDLLDARRTYHNTWLDGLSARLDHAVAFAGLLLQGETEPMARQQLISSAPPVGDRR
;
A
#
# COMPACT_ATOMS: atom_id res chain seq x y z
N SER A 1 -55.98 -14.79 -26.91
CA SER A 1 -54.51 -15.01 -26.65
C SER A 1 -53.81 -13.76 -26.11
N ASP A 2 -54.35 -12.56 -26.33
CA ASP A 2 -53.67 -11.30 -25.93
C ASP A 2 -53.76 -11.00 -24.43
N VAL A 3 -54.75 -11.51 -23.71
CA VAL A 3 -54.91 -11.29 -22.26
C VAL A 3 -53.86 -12.08 -21.45
N CYS A 4 -53.48 -13.28 -21.88
CA CYS A 4 -52.45 -14.06 -21.17
C CYS A 4 -51.03 -13.51 -21.34
N SER A 5 -50.74 -12.78 -22.40
CA SER A 5 -49.41 -12.18 -22.61
C SER A 5 -49.23 -10.94 -21.73
N SER A 6 -50.26 -10.12 -21.56
CA SER A 6 -50.20 -8.92 -20.71
C SER A 6 -50.03 -9.26 -19.23
N ASP A 7 -50.67 -10.32 -18.73
CA ASP A 7 -50.53 -10.76 -17.33
C ASP A 7 -49.11 -11.32 -17.02
N LEU A 8 -48.56 -12.04 -18.01
CA LEU A 8 -47.17 -12.53 -17.88
C LEU A 8 -46.15 -11.39 -17.89
N ASP A 9 -46.38 -10.38 -18.70
CA ASP A 9 -45.51 -9.22 -18.80
C ASP A 9 -45.61 -8.37 -17.53
N GLU A 10 -46.78 -8.21 -16.94
CA GLU A 10 -46.97 -7.54 -15.66
C GLU A 10 -46.23 -8.29 -14.53
N MET A 11 -46.37 -9.62 -14.46
CA MET A 11 -45.62 -10.42 -13.47
C MET A 11 -44.10 -10.32 -13.64
N ARG A 12 -43.58 -10.25 -14.86
CA ARG A 12 -42.13 -10.04 -15.10
C ARG A 12 -41.68 -8.69 -14.58
N TRP A 13 -42.44 -7.61 -14.81
CA TRP A 13 -42.16 -6.30 -14.26
C TRP A 13 -42.13 -6.31 -12.73
N GLN A 14 -43.10 -6.95 -12.10
CA GLN A 14 -43.17 -7.05 -10.65
C GLN A 14 -42.00 -7.82 -10.08
N ILE A 15 -41.55 -8.90 -10.73
CA ILE A 15 -40.35 -9.67 -10.32
C ILE A 15 -39.11 -8.81 -10.40
N GLU A 16 -38.87 -8.08 -11.50
CA GLU A 16 -37.67 -7.24 -11.64
C GLU A 16 -37.71 -6.07 -10.65
N ALA A 17 -38.86 -5.43 -10.41
CA ALA A 17 -39.00 -4.40 -9.40
C ALA A 17 -38.68 -4.93 -7.99
N SER A 18 -39.24 -6.09 -7.62
CA SER A 18 -38.98 -6.72 -6.31
C SER A 18 -37.53 -7.11 -6.12
N ARG A 19 -36.83 -7.57 -7.18
CA ARG A 19 -35.38 -7.86 -7.13
C ARG A 19 -34.60 -6.59 -6.88
N ALA A 20 -34.86 -5.52 -7.62
CA ALA A 20 -34.19 -4.25 -7.45
C ALA A 20 -34.40 -3.66 -6.04
N GLU A 21 -35.64 -3.78 -5.50
CA GLU A 21 -35.96 -3.39 -4.13
C GLU A 21 -35.19 -4.23 -3.09
N ALA A 22 -35.03 -5.54 -3.32
CA ALA A 22 -34.29 -6.42 -2.42
C ALA A 22 -32.77 -6.14 -2.41
N ASP A 23 -32.21 -5.64 -3.50
CA ASP A 23 -30.79 -5.33 -3.60
C ASP A 23 -30.40 -4.05 -2.83
N VAL A 24 -31.34 -3.10 -2.67
CA VAL A 24 -31.08 -1.83 -1.96
C VAL A 24 -30.64 -2.03 -0.50
N PRO A 25 -31.33 -2.83 0.36
CA PRO A 25 -30.91 -3.05 1.73
C PRO A 25 -29.57 -3.81 1.81
N VAL A 26 -29.27 -4.70 0.86
CA VAL A 26 -27.99 -5.42 0.78
C VAL A 26 -26.86 -4.43 0.51
N ALA A 27 -27.04 -3.53 -0.46
CA ALA A 27 -26.05 -2.48 -0.77
C ALA A 27 -25.84 -1.53 0.41
N ARG A 28 -26.91 -1.11 1.10
CA ARG A 28 -26.83 -0.27 2.30
C ARG A 28 -26.08 -0.97 3.44
N ALA A 29 -26.32 -2.27 3.64
CA ALA A 29 -25.62 -3.03 4.66
C ALA A 29 -24.13 -3.20 4.32
N ALA A 30 -23.77 -3.31 3.04
CA ALA A 30 -22.38 -3.33 2.58
C ALA A 30 -21.67 -1.98 2.83
N GLU A 31 -22.35 -0.87 2.51
CA GLU A 31 -21.87 0.49 2.79
C GLU A 31 -21.59 0.69 4.28
N GLN A 32 -22.54 0.34 5.14
CA GLN A 32 -22.40 0.48 6.59
C GLN A 32 -21.23 -0.36 7.13
N ARG A 33 -21.05 -1.58 6.63
CA ARG A 33 -19.89 -2.41 7.00
C ARG A 33 -18.56 -1.79 6.56
N ALA A 34 -18.50 -1.26 5.35
CA ALA A 34 -17.30 -0.58 4.85
C ALA A 34 -16.96 0.67 5.70
N LEU A 35 -17.98 1.46 6.06
CA LEU A 35 -17.80 2.61 6.96
C LEU A 35 -17.33 2.21 8.36
N GLN A 36 -17.84 1.12 8.92
CA GLN A 36 -17.39 0.60 10.21
C GLN A 36 -15.92 0.14 10.14
N THR A 37 -15.55 -0.60 9.09
CA THR A 37 -14.17 -1.03 8.86
C THR A 37 -13.22 0.17 8.74
N LEU A 38 -13.62 1.19 7.98
CA LEU A 38 -12.83 2.40 7.82
C LEU A 38 -12.64 3.14 9.16
N ARG A 39 -13.70 3.27 9.97
CA ARG A 39 -13.63 3.85 11.33
C ARG A 39 -12.68 3.06 12.23
N GLN A 40 -12.73 1.74 12.16
CA GLN A 40 -11.84 0.87 12.93
C GLN A 40 -10.37 1.09 12.55
N ILE A 41 -10.06 1.14 11.25
CA ILE A 41 -8.69 1.31 10.75
C ILE A 41 -8.18 2.72 11.09
N THR A 42 -9.00 3.75 10.93
CA THR A 42 -8.63 5.15 11.20
C THR A 42 -8.71 5.52 12.68
N ARG A 43 -9.21 4.63 13.55
CA ARG A 43 -9.47 4.87 14.98
C ARG A 43 -10.39 6.07 15.25
N LEU A 44 -11.20 6.47 14.29
CA LEU A 44 -12.22 7.50 14.45
C LEU A 44 -13.43 6.89 15.16
N SER A 45 -13.47 7.00 16.49
CA SER A 45 -14.42 6.25 17.33
C SER A 45 -15.79 6.94 17.47
N ASN A 46 -15.92 8.23 17.16
CA ASN A 46 -17.14 8.97 17.40
C ASN A 46 -17.98 9.19 16.14
N PRO A 47 -19.23 8.72 16.10
CA PRO A 47 -20.16 9.05 15.02
C PRO A 47 -20.48 10.55 14.93
N SER A 48 -20.26 11.30 16.04
CA SER A 48 -20.52 12.73 16.17
C SER A 48 -19.45 13.63 15.56
N ASP A 49 -18.30 13.09 15.13
CA ASP A 49 -17.22 13.90 14.57
C ASP A 49 -17.49 14.43 13.15
N GLY A 50 -18.72 14.26 12.65
CA GLY A 50 -19.18 14.85 11.37
C GLY A 50 -18.38 14.37 10.13
N TRP A 51 -17.54 13.34 10.30
CA TRP A 51 -16.72 12.83 9.21
C TRP A 51 -17.59 12.04 8.22
N THR A 52 -17.62 12.50 7.00
CA THR A 52 -18.23 11.80 5.87
C THR A 52 -17.16 11.49 4.84
N PRO A 53 -17.19 10.30 4.21
CA PRO A 53 -16.27 10.00 3.12
C PRO A 53 -16.39 11.06 2.02
N SER A 54 -15.27 11.48 1.46
CA SER A 54 -15.29 12.33 0.28
C SER A 54 -16.00 11.61 -0.86
N GLN A 55 -16.94 12.28 -1.49
CA GLN A 55 -17.61 11.76 -2.70
C GLN A 55 -16.72 11.91 -3.95
N SER A 56 -15.61 12.63 -3.83
CA SER A 56 -14.66 12.79 -4.94
C SER A 56 -13.74 11.58 -5.03
N TRP A 57 -13.61 11.03 -6.22
CA TRP A 57 -12.65 9.99 -6.52
C TRP A 57 -11.23 10.57 -6.56
N PRO A 58 -10.20 9.78 -6.17
CA PRO A 58 -8.81 10.22 -6.30
C PRO A 58 -8.51 10.66 -7.73
N GLN A 59 -7.92 11.85 -7.87
CA GLN A 59 -7.48 12.32 -9.18
C GLN A 59 -6.13 11.68 -9.52
N GLU A 60 -6.05 11.07 -10.70
CA GLU A 60 -4.78 10.58 -11.21
C GLU A 60 -3.81 11.74 -11.46
N SER A 61 -2.68 11.72 -10.82
CA SER A 61 -1.53 12.48 -11.28
C SER A 61 -0.82 11.68 -12.38
N LEU A 62 -1.11 11.98 -13.64
CA LEU A 62 -0.53 11.31 -14.81
C LEU A 62 1.01 11.34 -14.80
N ALA A 63 1.63 12.31 -14.12
CA ALA A 63 3.08 12.44 -14.01
C ALA A 63 3.72 11.32 -13.15
N LEU A 64 2.96 10.68 -12.28
CA LEU A 64 3.50 9.66 -11.36
C LEU A 64 3.66 8.28 -11.99
N VAL A 65 2.94 7.97 -13.07
CA VAL A 65 2.84 6.60 -13.61
C VAL A 65 3.05 6.59 -15.15
N ASP A 66 4.00 7.40 -15.64
CA ASP A 66 4.41 7.35 -17.05
C ASP A 66 5.15 6.02 -17.30
N PRO A 67 4.66 5.18 -18.23
CA PRO A 67 5.30 3.92 -18.59
C PRO A 67 6.77 4.04 -18.98
N ASN A 68 7.15 5.15 -19.61
CA ASN A 68 8.52 5.39 -20.06
C ASN A 68 9.47 5.68 -18.90
N GLN A 69 8.98 6.23 -17.81
CA GLN A 69 9.75 6.58 -16.62
C GLN A 69 9.67 5.52 -15.53
N TRP A 70 8.75 4.55 -15.68
CA TRP A 70 8.51 3.52 -14.67
C TRP A 70 9.78 2.74 -14.26
N PRO A 71 10.63 2.23 -15.16
CA PRO A 71 11.81 1.47 -14.77
C PRO A 71 12.77 2.26 -13.87
N GLN A 72 12.95 3.55 -14.15
CA GLN A 72 13.82 4.42 -13.36
C GLN A 72 13.20 4.73 -11.99
N ARG A 73 11.91 5.02 -11.96
CA ARG A 73 11.17 5.27 -10.71
C ARG A 73 11.12 4.04 -9.81
N MET A 74 10.91 2.86 -10.38
CA MET A 74 10.88 1.61 -9.62
C MET A 74 12.19 1.39 -8.85
N VAL A 75 13.35 1.64 -9.46
CA VAL A 75 14.65 1.54 -8.79
C VAL A 75 14.75 2.52 -7.61
N LEU A 76 14.31 3.76 -7.81
CA LEU A 76 14.31 4.77 -6.73
C LEU A 76 13.38 4.35 -5.60
N TRP A 77 12.17 3.93 -5.90
CA TRP A 77 11.17 3.54 -4.93
C TRP A 77 11.59 2.31 -4.13
N VAL A 78 12.15 1.28 -4.78
CA VAL A 78 12.71 0.10 -4.10
C VAL A 78 13.77 0.50 -3.09
N ASN A 79 14.70 1.38 -3.45
CA ASN A 79 15.78 1.79 -2.55
C ASN A 79 15.31 2.70 -1.39
N GLN A 80 14.16 3.33 -1.51
CA GLN A 80 13.57 4.18 -0.46
C GLN A 80 12.64 3.40 0.47
N ARG A 81 12.32 2.14 0.16
CA ARG A 81 11.46 1.32 1.03
C ARG A 81 12.10 1.11 2.40
N PRO A 82 11.31 1.24 3.49
CA PRO A 82 11.83 1.08 4.85
C PRO A 82 12.41 -0.30 5.15
N ASP A 83 11.86 -1.37 4.52
CA ASP A 83 12.36 -2.74 4.66
C ASP A 83 13.73 -2.91 3.99
N VAL A 84 13.96 -2.31 2.82
CA VAL A 84 15.24 -2.32 2.10
C VAL A 84 16.28 -1.48 2.85
N ILE A 85 15.90 -0.28 3.33
CA ILE A 85 16.77 0.56 4.16
C ILE A 85 17.15 -0.21 5.43
N GLY A 86 16.20 -0.82 6.12
CA GLY A 86 16.47 -1.61 7.32
C GLY A 86 17.36 -2.83 7.08
N ALA A 87 17.27 -3.47 5.92
CA ALA A 87 18.16 -4.56 5.54
C ALA A 87 19.58 -4.04 5.23
N GLN A 88 19.71 -2.87 4.60
CA GLN A 88 21.01 -2.21 4.35
C GLN A 88 21.70 -1.85 5.66
N GLU A 89 21.00 -1.26 6.60
CA GLU A 89 21.54 -0.90 7.93
C GLU A 89 22.00 -2.15 8.72
N ARG A 90 21.28 -3.28 8.61
CA ARG A 90 21.70 -4.55 9.21
C ARG A 90 22.98 -5.08 8.59
N LEU A 91 23.15 -4.97 7.27
CA LEU A 91 24.40 -5.33 6.60
C LEU A 91 25.55 -4.46 7.07
N ASP A 92 25.35 -3.15 7.20
CA ASP A 92 26.40 -2.24 7.65
C ASP A 92 26.76 -2.49 9.12
N ALA A 93 25.80 -2.80 9.97
CA ALA A 93 26.03 -3.23 11.34
C ALA A 93 26.84 -4.55 11.41
N ALA A 94 26.51 -5.52 10.55
CA ALA A 94 27.24 -6.79 10.50
C ALA A 94 28.69 -6.61 9.98
N ARG A 95 28.91 -5.73 9.01
CA ARG A 95 30.26 -5.36 8.53
C ARG A 95 31.08 -4.68 9.63
N ASN A 96 30.48 -3.78 10.39
CA ASN A 96 31.13 -3.14 11.54
C ASN A 96 31.46 -4.16 12.63
N ALA A 97 30.58 -5.13 12.89
CA ALA A 97 30.86 -6.23 13.83
C ALA A 97 32.05 -7.11 13.35
N LEU A 98 32.13 -7.37 12.05
CA LEU A 98 33.31 -8.07 11.48
C LEU A 98 34.60 -7.24 11.64
N ALA A 99 34.56 -5.94 11.37
CA ALA A 99 35.69 -5.04 11.58
C ALA A 99 36.13 -5.01 13.04
N LEU A 100 35.18 -5.00 13.98
CA LEU A 100 35.46 -5.09 15.42
C LEU A 100 36.12 -6.41 15.78
N ALA A 101 35.59 -7.55 15.30
CA ALA A 101 36.20 -8.87 15.56
C ALA A 101 37.64 -8.97 15.00
N MET A 102 37.90 -8.34 13.84
CA MET A 102 39.23 -8.25 13.29
C MET A 102 40.14 -7.34 14.12
N ALA A 103 39.61 -6.24 14.65
CA ALA A 103 40.39 -5.32 15.51
C ALA A 103 40.78 -5.97 16.84
N GLN A 104 39.95 -6.84 17.39
CA GLN A 104 40.23 -7.56 18.65
C GLN A 104 41.45 -8.49 18.59
N LYS A 105 41.96 -8.82 17.39
CA LYS A 105 43.25 -9.47 17.22
C LYS A 105 44.44 -8.65 17.76
N LYS A 106 44.28 -7.33 17.81
CA LYS A 106 45.28 -6.42 18.32
C LYS A 106 45.02 -6.21 19.81
N SER A 107 46.08 -6.44 20.63
CA SER A 107 45.99 -6.18 22.07
C SER A 107 45.81 -4.69 22.33
N ASP A 108 44.86 -4.32 23.16
CA ASP A 108 44.72 -2.95 23.63
C ASP A 108 45.75 -2.62 24.68
N ILE A 109 46.38 -1.44 24.60
CA ILE A 109 47.28 -0.93 25.60
C ILE A 109 46.52 0.08 26.44
N THR A 110 46.31 -0.26 27.71
CA THR A 110 45.66 0.65 28.66
C THR A 110 46.67 1.40 29.47
N TRP A 111 46.61 2.73 29.46
CA TRP A 111 47.42 3.60 30.27
C TRP A 111 46.57 4.16 31.41
N GLY A 112 47.11 4.10 32.62
CA GLY A 112 46.48 4.70 33.80
C GLY A 112 47.48 5.55 34.53
N THR A 113 47.05 6.68 35.06
CA THR A 113 47.81 7.49 36.00
C THR A 113 46.97 7.69 37.25
N SER A 114 47.55 7.51 38.42
CA SER A 114 46.93 7.86 39.69
C SER A 114 47.86 8.70 40.55
N LEU A 115 47.28 9.62 41.27
CA LEU A 115 47.96 10.41 42.30
C LEU A 115 47.33 10.02 43.65
N ASP A 116 48.10 9.25 44.43
CA ASP A 116 47.59 8.71 45.69
C ASP A 116 48.33 9.32 46.87
N HIS A 117 47.62 9.40 48.01
CA HIS A 117 48.16 9.79 49.30
C HIS A 117 47.97 8.66 50.31
N TYR A 118 49.10 8.17 50.82
CA TYR A 118 49.11 7.10 51.84
C TYR A 118 49.55 7.68 53.19
N PRO A 119 48.65 7.91 54.14
CA PRO A 119 48.99 8.41 55.45
C PRO A 119 50.01 7.55 56.13
N GLY A 120 51.15 8.14 56.54
CA GLY A 120 52.23 7.47 57.23
C GLY A 120 53.35 6.88 56.37
N THR A 121 53.20 6.78 55.07
CA THR A 121 54.21 6.22 54.18
C THR A 121 54.66 7.20 53.08
N SER A 122 53.73 7.95 52.49
CA SER A 122 54.03 8.91 51.43
C SER A 122 53.00 10.01 51.35
N ASN A 123 53.44 11.29 51.29
CA ASN A 123 52.55 12.44 51.14
C ASN A 123 51.99 12.59 49.75
N ARG A 124 52.63 12.07 48.71
CA ARG A 124 52.22 12.10 47.31
C ARG A 124 52.89 10.94 46.57
N LEU A 125 52.12 10.04 45.98
CA LEU A 125 52.59 8.96 45.10
C LEU A 125 51.97 9.18 43.71
N LEU A 126 52.82 9.32 42.70
CA LEU A 126 52.43 9.30 41.31
C LEU A 126 52.67 7.88 40.76
N GLU A 127 51.58 7.21 40.40
CA GLU A 127 51.65 5.90 39.77
C GLU A 127 51.35 6.03 38.29
N LEU A 128 52.19 5.46 37.44
CA LEU A 128 52.00 5.23 36.02
C LEU A 128 51.82 3.75 35.78
N ARG A 129 50.65 3.37 35.28
CA ARG A 129 50.32 1.96 35.01
C ARG A 129 50.15 1.78 33.50
N MET A 130 50.82 0.78 32.95
CA MET A 130 50.62 0.28 31.59
C MET A 130 50.21 -1.17 31.67
N GLN A 131 49.11 -1.51 31.03
CA GLN A 131 48.59 -2.87 30.98
C GLN A 131 48.33 -3.25 29.52
N MET A 132 48.86 -4.40 29.10
CA MET A 132 48.62 -4.99 27.79
C MET A 132 48.29 -6.47 27.99
N PRO A 133 47.11 -6.94 27.58
CA PRO A 133 46.77 -8.37 27.63
C PRO A 133 47.61 -9.12 26.62
N LEU A 134 48.43 -10.08 27.07
CA LEU A 134 49.21 -10.97 26.21
C LEU A 134 48.34 -12.17 25.84
N GLN A 135 47.93 -12.25 24.58
CA GLN A 135 47.12 -13.36 24.08
C GLN A 135 48.04 -14.43 23.49
N TRP A 136 48.24 -15.51 24.25
CA TRP A 136 49.00 -16.66 23.81
C TRP A 136 48.08 -17.73 23.26
N ASN A 137 48.26 -18.16 22.02
CA ASN A 137 47.52 -19.21 21.33
C ASN A 137 46.02 -18.94 21.01
N TYR A 138 45.53 -17.70 21.12
CA TYR A 138 44.16 -17.36 20.71
C TYR A 138 44.15 -16.21 19.71
N SER A 139 43.65 -16.45 18.48
CA SER A 139 43.69 -15.48 17.37
C SER A 139 42.28 -15.04 16.92
N TYR A 140 41.25 -15.20 17.76
CA TYR A 140 39.87 -14.81 17.48
C TYR A 140 39.31 -15.39 16.17
N GLN A 141 39.79 -16.53 15.70
CA GLN A 141 39.42 -17.11 14.41
C GLN A 141 37.92 -17.49 14.40
N GLY A 142 37.38 -18.00 15.51
CA GLY A 142 36.00 -18.39 15.64
C GLY A 142 35.04 -17.19 15.55
N GLU A 143 35.38 -16.10 16.26
CA GLU A 143 34.61 -14.85 16.27
C GLU A 143 34.62 -14.18 14.91
N ILE A 144 35.77 -14.14 14.25
CA ILE A 144 35.92 -13.58 12.90
C ILE A 144 35.10 -14.40 11.90
N ALA A 145 35.22 -15.73 11.93
CA ALA A 145 34.45 -16.61 11.04
C ALA A 145 32.93 -16.44 11.25
N ARG A 146 32.49 -16.33 12.52
CA ARG A 146 31.10 -16.06 12.87
C ARG A 146 30.62 -14.72 12.33
N ALA A 147 31.39 -13.65 12.57
CA ALA A 147 31.05 -12.31 12.10
C ALA A 147 31.05 -12.22 10.56
N GLN A 148 31.97 -12.93 9.90
CA GLN A 148 32.00 -13.03 8.44
C GLN A 148 30.76 -13.75 7.90
N ALA A 149 30.37 -14.88 8.48
CA ALA A 149 29.14 -15.59 8.09
C ALA A 149 27.90 -14.73 8.30
N GLN A 150 27.86 -13.94 9.39
CA GLN A 150 26.75 -13.02 9.66
C GLN A 150 26.69 -11.86 8.66
N ALA A 151 27.82 -11.33 8.22
CA ALA A 151 27.87 -10.31 7.19
C ALA A 151 27.38 -10.84 5.83
N LEU A 152 27.78 -12.06 5.44
CA LEU A 152 27.29 -12.73 4.24
C LEU A 152 25.78 -12.98 4.32
N GLN A 153 25.28 -13.51 5.44
CA GLN A 153 23.84 -13.71 5.65
C GLN A 153 23.06 -12.41 5.55
N SER A 154 23.57 -11.31 6.09
CA SER A 154 22.94 -9.99 6.00
C SER A 154 22.93 -9.45 4.57
N GLN A 155 23.97 -9.76 3.79
CA GLN A 155 24.04 -9.42 2.37
C GLN A 155 22.99 -10.18 1.56
N ASP A 156 22.89 -11.49 1.75
CA ASP A 156 21.90 -12.33 1.07
C ASP A 156 20.48 -11.87 1.42
N LEU A 157 20.22 -11.52 2.69
CA LEU A 157 18.94 -10.97 3.12
C LEU A 157 18.59 -9.65 2.44
N LEU A 158 19.58 -8.75 2.27
CA LEU A 158 19.37 -7.49 1.55
C LEU A 158 19.03 -7.75 0.07
N GLU A 159 19.73 -8.65 -0.59
CA GLU A 159 19.47 -9.01 -1.99
C GLU A 159 18.07 -9.63 -2.14
N GLN A 160 17.69 -10.53 -1.25
CA GLN A 160 16.35 -11.12 -1.19
C GLN A 160 15.27 -10.05 -0.98
N THR A 161 15.47 -9.15 -0.02
CA THR A 161 14.50 -8.07 0.26
C THR A 161 14.34 -7.14 -0.93
N ARG A 162 15.43 -6.78 -1.62
CA ARG A 162 15.37 -5.99 -2.86
C ARG A 162 14.65 -6.71 -3.99
N ALA A 163 14.93 -8.00 -4.20
CA ALA A 163 14.25 -8.79 -5.22
C ALA A 163 12.74 -8.88 -4.95
N GLN A 164 12.36 -9.11 -3.69
CA GLN A 164 10.96 -9.14 -3.28
C GLN A 164 10.29 -7.77 -3.50
N ALA A 165 10.91 -6.68 -3.08
CA ALA A 165 10.41 -5.32 -3.27
C ALA A 165 10.21 -4.98 -4.75
N ASN A 166 11.15 -5.38 -5.63
CA ASN A 166 11.02 -5.22 -7.07
C ASN A 166 9.82 -6.01 -7.63
N THR A 167 9.63 -7.24 -7.19
CA THR A 167 8.52 -8.10 -7.64
C THR A 167 7.17 -7.52 -7.20
N GLU A 168 7.06 -7.10 -5.95
CA GLU A 168 5.85 -6.48 -5.41
C GLU A 168 5.47 -5.18 -6.13
N LEU A 169 6.43 -4.27 -6.31
CA LEU A 169 6.18 -3.01 -7.01
C LEU A 169 5.82 -3.22 -8.47
N ASN A 170 6.48 -4.16 -9.15
CA ASN A 170 6.13 -4.48 -10.52
C ASN A 170 4.73 -5.09 -10.61
N GLY A 171 4.35 -5.97 -9.68
CA GLY A 171 3.00 -6.51 -9.57
C GLY A 171 1.95 -5.41 -9.43
N LEU A 172 2.13 -4.51 -8.46
CA LEU A 172 1.23 -3.38 -8.24
C LEU A 172 1.10 -2.46 -9.47
N TYR A 173 2.21 -2.25 -10.19
CA TYR A 173 2.18 -1.49 -11.44
C TYR A 173 1.38 -2.18 -12.53
N GLN A 174 1.55 -3.49 -12.71
CA GLN A 174 0.78 -4.27 -13.68
C GLN A 174 -0.72 -4.27 -13.34
N ASP A 175 -1.05 -4.44 -12.07
CA ASP A 175 -2.44 -4.37 -11.58
C ASP A 175 -3.05 -3.00 -11.86
N TYR A 176 -2.30 -1.93 -11.62
CA TYR A 176 -2.74 -0.57 -11.96
C TYR A 176 -2.98 -0.38 -13.45
N VAL A 177 -2.04 -0.82 -14.30
CA VAL A 177 -2.18 -0.70 -15.77
C VAL A 177 -3.40 -1.47 -16.27
N ALA A 178 -3.61 -2.69 -15.77
CA ALA A 178 -4.77 -3.53 -16.12
C ALA A 178 -6.10 -2.89 -15.66
N ALA A 179 -6.17 -2.47 -14.40
CA ALA A 179 -7.35 -1.82 -13.83
C ALA A 179 -7.68 -0.49 -14.55
N ARG A 180 -6.66 0.30 -14.87
CA ARG A 180 -6.80 1.53 -15.65
C ARG A 180 -7.37 1.27 -17.04
N SER A 181 -6.82 0.31 -17.77
CA SER A 181 -7.28 -0.07 -19.10
C SER A 181 -8.74 -0.53 -19.06
N LYS A 182 -9.10 -1.38 -18.09
CA LYS A 182 -10.48 -1.82 -17.88
C LYS A 182 -11.42 -0.65 -17.61
N TRP A 183 -11.05 0.25 -16.70
CA TRP A 183 -11.84 1.45 -16.39
C TRP A 183 -12.00 2.37 -17.60
N GLN A 184 -10.93 2.63 -18.36
CA GLN A 184 -11.00 3.45 -19.56
C GLN A 184 -11.93 2.85 -20.61
N ALA A 185 -11.88 1.54 -20.85
CA ALA A 185 -12.79 0.87 -21.77
C ALA A 185 -14.26 1.02 -21.34
N HIS A 186 -14.54 0.87 -20.04
CA HIS A 186 -15.91 1.10 -19.53
C HIS A 186 -16.36 2.55 -19.65
N ARG A 187 -15.50 3.50 -19.34
CA ARG A 187 -15.82 4.94 -19.37
C ARG A 187 -16.05 5.45 -20.79
N ASP A 188 -15.16 5.07 -21.71
CA ASP A 188 -15.07 5.71 -23.02
C ASP A 188 -15.84 4.94 -24.09
N GLU A 189 -16.09 3.64 -23.90
CA GLU A 189 -16.67 2.80 -24.95
C GLU A 189 -17.88 1.98 -24.50
N ILE A 190 -17.71 1.12 -23.47
CA ILE A 190 -18.72 0.13 -23.09
C ILE A 190 -19.95 0.82 -22.49
N GLY A 191 -19.77 1.72 -21.54
CA GLY A 191 -20.84 2.44 -20.86
C GLY A 191 -21.71 3.28 -21.80
N PRO A 192 -21.11 4.16 -22.64
CA PRO A 192 -21.84 4.94 -23.64
C PRO A 192 -22.61 4.07 -24.63
N LYS A 193 -22.03 2.96 -25.12
CA LYS A 193 -22.72 2.02 -26.03
C LYS A 193 -23.89 1.32 -25.35
N ALA A 194 -23.72 0.84 -24.12
CA ALA A 194 -24.78 0.20 -23.37
C ALA A 194 -25.95 1.15 -23.12
N ARG A 195 -25.65 2.40 -22.80
CA ARG A 195 -26.68 3.46 -22.66
C ARG A 195 -27.41 3.71 -23.95
N GLN A 196 -26.71 3.83 -25.08
CA GLN A 196 -27.31 4.03 -26.37
C GLN A 196 -28.24 2.86 -26.76
N VAL A 197 -27.84 1.62 -26.52
CA VAL A 197 -28.69 0.43 -26.78
C VAL A 197 -29.95 0.49 -25.92
N MET A 198 -29.85 0.84 -24.64
CA MET A 198 -31.00 0.98 -23.75
C MET A 198 -31.96 2.07 -24.25
N GLU A 199 -31.46 3.27 -24.60
CA GLU A 199 -32.25 4.38 -25.10
C GLU A 199 -32.98 4.02 -26.43
N GLN A 200 -32.31 3.30 -27.31
CA GLN A 200 -32.90 2.80 -28.56
C GLN A 200 -33.97 1.75 -28.30
N ALA A 201 -33.73 0.83 -27.35
CA ALA A 201 -34.73 -0.18 -26.98
C ALA A 201 -35.98 0.45 -26.37
N GLU A 202 -35.85 1.48 -25.53
CA GLU A 202 -36.99 2.23 -24.97
C GLU A 202 -37.80 2.92 -26.06
N LEU A 203 -37.15 3.58 -27.02
CA LEU A 203 -37.84 4.23 -28.14
C LEU A 203 -38.55 3.22 -29.04
N ALA A 204 -37.90 2.07 -29.33
CA ALA A 204 -38.48 1.01 -30.15
C ALA A 204 -39.74 0.40 -29.48
N TYR A 205 -39.65 0.15 -28.15
CA TYR A 205 -40.81 -0.33 -27.38
C TYR A 205 -41.99 0.65 -27.38
N GLN A 206 -41.69 1.95 -27.16
CA GLN A 206 -42.74 3.00 -27.22
C GLN A 206 -43.43 3.08 -28.56
N LYS A 207 -42.73 2.75 -29.65
CA LYS A 207 -43.29 2.70 -31.02
C LYS A 207 -43.95 1.36 -31.37
N GLY A 208 -43.97 0.39 -30.44
CA GLY A 208 -44.51 -0.93 -30.67
C GLY A 208 -43.65 -1.87 -31.54
N GLY A 209 -42.40 -1.50 -31.78
CA GLY A 209 -41.46 -2.27 -32.60
C GLY A 209 -40.58 -3.24 -31.80
N LEU A 210 -40.67 -3.25 -30.47
CA LEU A 210 -39.88 -4.14 -29.59
C LEU A 210 -40.80 -4.79 -28.56
N SER A 211 -40.51 -6.04 -28.18
CA SER A 211 -41.22 -6.71 -27.10
C SER A 211 -40.80 -6.19 -25.72
N LEU A 212 -41.68 -6.33 -24.71
CA LEU A 212 -41.34 -5.98 -23.31
C LEU A 212 -40.13 -6.79 -22.81
N THR A 213 -40.05 -8.06 -23.18
CA THR A 213 -38.93 -8.94 -22.80
C THR A 213 -37.58 -8.39 -23.30
N ASP A 214 -37.53 -7.96 -24.55
CA ASP A 214 -36.32 -7.40 -25.13
C ASP A 214 -35.95 -6.06 -24.49
N LEU A 215 -36.93 -5.22 -24.13
CA LEU A 215 -36.70 -4.00 -23.38
C LEU A 215 -36.13 -4.29 -21.98
N LEU A 216 -36.70 -5.26 -21.26
CA LEU A 216 -36.19 -5.66 -19.94
C LEU A 216 -34.76 -6.22 -20.02
N ASP A 217 -34.46 -6.99 -21.06
CA ASP A 217 -33.10 -7.50 -21.27
C ASP A 217 -32.08 -6.37 -21.60
N ALA A 218 -32.52 -5.40 -22.40
CA ALA A 218 -31.68 -4.20 -22.66
C ALA A 218 -31.43 -3.38 -21.37
N ARG A 219 -32.45 -3.19 -20.54
CA ARG A 219 -32.31 -2.50 -19.25
C ARG A 219 -31.43 -3.29 -18.29
N ARG A 220 -31.56 -4.60 -18.18
CA ARG A 220 -30.71 -5.46 -17.35
C ARG A 220 -29.27 -5.40 -17.80
N THR A 221 -29.03 -5.47 -19.10
CA THR A 221 -27.68 -5.35 -19.69
C THR A 221 -27.06 -4.00 -19.37
N TYR A 222 -27.81 -2.91 -19.52
CA TYR A 222 -27.32 -1.58 -19.16
C TYR A 222 -26.99 -1.46 -17.67
N HIS A 223 -27.87 -1.95 -16.80
CA HIS A 223 -27.68 -1.92 -15.34
C HIS A 223 -26.44 -2.71 -14.92
N ASN A 224 -26.28 -3.92 -15.43
CA ASN A 224 -25.09 -4.75 -15.14
C ASN A 224 -23.80 -4.09 -15.66
N THR A 225 -23.83 -3.55 -16.89
CA THR A 225 -22.70 -2.81 -17.45
C THR A 225 -22.33 -1.59 -16.62
N TRP A 226 -23.31 -0.89 -16.07
CA TRP A 226 -23.08 0.25 -15.18
C TRP A 226 -22.43 -0.18 -13.87
N LEU A 227 -22.90 -1.27 -13.25
CA LEU A 227 -22.30 -1.85 -12.04
C LEU A 227 -20.86 -2.34 -12.28
N ASP A 228 -20.62 -3.00 -13.42
CA ASP A 228 -19.30 -3.43 -13.83
C ASP A 228 -18.35 -2.23 -14.04
N GLY A 229 -18.86 -1.14 -14.62
CA GLY A 229 -18.11 0.11 -14.76
C GLY A 229 -17.76 0.76 -13.42
N LEU A 230 -18.68 0.71 -12.45
CA LEU A 230 -18.43 1.20 -11.10
C LEU A 230 -17.37 0.34 -10.37
N SER A 231 -17.48 -0.99 -10.52
CA SER A 231 -16.47 -1.92 -9.99
C SER A 231 -15.11 -1.68 -10.62
N ALA A 232 -15.03 -1.53 -11.95
CA ALA A 232 -13.78 -1.23 -12.65
C ALA A 232 -13.16 0.10 -12.19
N ARG A 233 -13.97 1.11 -11.89
CA ARG A 233 -13.52 2.38 -11.33
C ARG A 233 -12.96 2.22 -9.92
N LEU A 234 -13.62 1.40 -9.10
CA LEU A 234 -13.13 1.09 -7.74
C LEU A 234 -11.79 0.34 -7.80
N ASP A 235 -11.71 -0.73 -8.62
CA ASP A 235 -10.49 -1.50 -8.81
C ASP A 235 -9.32 -0.60 -9.22
N HIS A 236 -9.57 0.32 -10.16
CA HIS A 236 -8.59 1.31 -10.59
C HIS A 236 -8.16 2.25 -9.45
N ALA A 237 -9.10 2.79 -8.68
CA ALA A 237 -8.78 3.68 -7.55
C ALA A 237 -7.97 2.97 -6.47
N VAL A 238 -8.30 1.71 -6.17
CA VAL A 238 -7.58 0.88 -5.18
C VAL A 238 -6.17 0.56 -5.69
N ALA A 239 -6.03 0.13 -6.95
CA ALA A 239 -4.72 -0.17 -7.53
C ALA A 239 -3.82 1.08 -7.59
N PHE A 240 -4.38 2.23 -7.97
CA PHE A 240 -3.66 3.50 -7.96
C PHE A 240 -3.21 3.91 -6.56
N ALA A 241 -4.10 3.85 -5.57
CA ALA A 241 -3.75 4.16 -4.18
C ALA A 241 -2.70 3.19 -3.62
N GLY A 242 -2.82 1.89 -3.92
CA GLY A 242 -1.84 0.87 -3.53
C GLY A 242 -0.45 1.15 -4.09
N LEU A 243 -0.38 1.53 -5.35
CA LEU A 243 0.88 1.90 -6.01
C LEU A 243 1.49 3.17 -5.39
N LEU A 244 0.68 4.21 -5.14
CA LEU A 244 1.14 5.45 -4.52
C LEU A 244 1.69 5.21 -3.10
N LEU A 245 0.98 4.46 -2.28
CA LEU A 245 1.39 4.18 -0.89
C LEU A 245 2.74 3.47 -0.78
N GLN A 246 3.10 2.69 -1.80
CA GLN A 246 4.39 2.01 -1.86
C GLN A 246 5.51 2.87 -2.45
N GLY A 247 5.14 3.86 -3.27
CA GLY A 247 6.10 4.68 -4.02
C GLY A 247 6.41 6.05 -3.41
N GLU A 248 5.48 6.60 -2.64
CA GLU A 248 5.66 7.94 -2.06
C GLU A 248 6.20 7.87 -0.63
N THR A 249 7.51 7.74 -0.51
CA THR A 249 8.22 8.13 0.71
C THR A 249 8.69 9.60 0.65
N GLU A 250 8.40 10.32 -0.45
CA GLU A 250 8.73 11.75 -0.51
C GLU A 250 7.86 12.57 0.47
N PRO A 251 8.49 13.35 1.36
CA PRO A 251 7.75 14.13 2.38
C PRO A 251 6.78 15.17 1.79
N MET A 252 6.93 15.57 0.53
CA MET A 252 6.07 16.56 -0.13
C MET A 252 4.69 16.02 -0.49
N ALA A 253 4.56 14.78 -0.92
CA ALA A 253 3.27 14.18 -1.22
C ALA A 253 2.47 13.84 0.05
N ARG A 254 3.16 13.44 1.13
CA ARG A 254 2.56 13.32 2.47
C ARG A 254 2.00 14.67 2.95
N GLN A 255 2.67 15.77 2.70
CA GLN A 255 2.21 17.10 3.09
C GLN A 255 0.97 17.54 2.30
N GLN A 256 0.84 17.19 1.01
CA GLN A 256 -0.36 17.48 0.22
C GLN A 256 -1.57 16.64 0.66
N LEU A 257 -1.37 15.36 1.00
CA LEU A 257 -2.44 14.51 1.55
C LEU A 257 -2.87 14.97 2.96
N ILE A 258 -1.93 15.45 3.78
CA ILE A 258 -2.24 15.98 5.13
C ILE A 258 -2.83 17.40 5.04
N SER A 259 -2.41 18.23 4.09
CA SER A 259 -2.93 19.59 3.90
C SER A 259 -4.32 19.63 3.29
N SER A 260 -4.74 18.58 2.60
CA SER A 260 -6.11 18.40 2.11
C SER A 260 -7.05 17.77 3.16
N ALA A 261 -6.52 17.32 4.29
CA ALA A 261 -7.34 16.89 5.41
C ALA A 261 -7.91 18.11 6.15
N PRO A 262 -9.22 18.15 6.48
CA PRO A 262 -9.79 19.24 7.24
C PRO A 262 -9.08 19.36 8.60
N PRO A 263 -8.89 20.57 9.13
CA PRO A 263 -8.18 20.78 10.39
C PRO A 263 -8.87 20.00 11.51
N VAL A 264 -8.09 19.15 12.17
CA VAL A 264 -8.51 18.50 13.41
C VAL A 264 -8.78 19.63 14.41
N GLY A 265 -10.05 19.83 14.74
CA GLY A 265 -10.50 20.87 15.64
C GLY A 265 -9.75 20.81 16.97
N ASP A 266 -9.20 21.96 17.33
CA ASP A 266 -8.54 22.24 18.59
C ASP A 266 -9.51 21.90 19.75
N ARG A 267 -9.20 20.86 20.51
CA ARG A 267 -9.95 20.50 21.70
C ARG A 267 -9.42 21.32 22.86
N ARG A 268 -10.19 22.31 23.26
CA ARG A 268 -10.17 22.80 24.63
C ARG A 268 -11.24 22.07 25.44
#